data_f4c8d665060d7a0cbd82a30595136448
#
_entry.id   f4c8d665060d7a0cbd82a30595136448
#
_cell.length_a   1.000
_cell.length_b   1.000
_cell.length_c   1.000
_cell.angle_alpha   90.00
_cell.angle_beta   90.00
_cell.angle_gamma   90.00
#
_symmetry.space_group_name_H-M   'P 1'
#
loop_
_entity.id
_entity.type
_entity.pdbx_description
1 polymer ?
#
loop_
_entity_poly.entity_id
_entity_poly.type
_entity_poly.pdbx_seq_one_letter_code
_entity_poly.pdbx_strand_id
1 'polypeptide(L)'
;MKGNRIITIGRQIGSGGSEIGMEVAKRLGIQCYDRQLIEMACNYGELDQDILAEAEEKRPNPFLYSVPRQMQNDKTGRGIAINDMVFNLQSEVIRRLAEKESCVIIGRCADYVLREQPGVTSVFIYADMNVRIACLMERRRITRDEAITLIKKTDKSRRNYYECYTGKRWGAGASYDVTLNSAELGLDTCVDLICSLYERKQEGDAQAR
;
A
#
# COMPACT_ATOMS: atom_id res chain seq x y z
N MET A 1 16.66 -2.33 23.12
CA MET A 1 15.20 -2.19 22.87
C MET A 1 14.88 -3.02 21.65
N LYS A 2 13.80 -3.83 21.67
CA LYS A 2 13.32 -4.52 20.44
C LYS A 2 12.85 -3.42 19.49
N GLY A 3 13.43 -3.36 18.29
CA GLY A 3 12.97 -2.43 17.26
C GLY A 3 11.53 -2.73 16.83
N ASN A 4 10.79 -1.74 16.38
CA ASN A 4 9.47 -1.92 15.83
C ASN A 4 9.52 -2.78 14.58
N ARG A 5 8.45 -3.54 14.33
CA ARG A 5 8.32 -4.42 13.18
C ARG A 5 7.14 -4.02 12.34
N ILE A 6 7.39 -3.87 11.08
CA ILE A 6 6.41 -3.34 10.13
C ILE A 6 6.15 -4.38 9.06
N ILE A 7 4.88 -4.63 8.79
CA ILE A 7 4.45 -5.39 7.63
C ILE A 7 3.85 -4.41 6.62
N THR A 8 4.40 -4.35 5.42
CA THR A 8 3.82 -3.55 4.35
C THR A 8 3.12 -4.46 3.35
N ILE A 9 1.89 -4.10 2.92
CA ILE A 9 1.08 -4.93 2.03
C ILE A 9 0.71 -4.18 0.76
N GLY A 10 1.40 -4.54 -0.35
CA GLY A 10 0.95 -4.24 -1.70
C GLY A 10 -0.14 -5.23 -2.13
N ARG A 11 -1.10 -4.82 -2.97
CA ARG A 11 -2.22 -5.71 -3.34
C ARG A 11 -2.89 -5.32 -4.64
N GLN A 12 -3.38 -6.31 -5.35
CA GLN A 12 -4.34 -6.13 -6.43
C GLN A 12 -5.74 -5.89 -5.85
N ILE A 13 -6.61 -5.17 -6.58
CA ILE A 13 -8.02 -5.05 -6.16
C ILE A 13 -8.74 -6.40 -6.32
N GLY A 14 -9.57 -6.76 -5.35
CA GLY A 14 -10.30 -8.03 -5.33
C GLY A 14 -9.47 -9.25 -4.93
N SER A 15 -8.19 -9.09 -4.56
CA SER A 15 -7.35 -10.19 -4.06
C SER A 15 -7.52 -10.47 -2.55
N GLY A 16 -8.34 -9.73 -1.84
CA GLY A 16 -8.46 -9.89 -0.38
C GLY A 16 -7.29 -9.29 0.42
N GLY A 17 -6.32 -8.63 -0.24
CA GLY A 17 -5.11 -8.18 0.45
C GLY A 17 -5.33 -7.14 1.55
N SER A 18 -6.39 -6.32 1.48
CA SER A 18 -6.73 -5.40 2.58
C SER A 18 -7.32 -6.16 3.77
N GLU A 19 -8.16 -7.15 3.54
CA GLU A 19 -8.75 -8.03 4.55
C GLU A 19 -7.67 -8.87 5.25
N ILE A 20 -6.75 -9.43 4.46
CA ILE A 20 -5.56 -10.14 4.98
C ILE A 20 -4.77 -9.22 5.91
N GLY A 21 -4.49 -7.98 5.49
CA GLY A 21 -3.75 -7.02 6.31
C GLY A 21 -4.43 -6.69 7.63
N MET A 22 -5.74 -6.47 7.61
CA MET A 22 -6.52 -6.22 8.83
C MET A 22 -6.53 -7.44 9.76
N GLU A 23 -6.69 -8.65 9.22
CA GLU A 23 -6.71 -9.87 10.04
C GLU A 23 -5.32 -10.19 10.61
N VAL A 24 -4.24 -9.98 9.85
CA VAL A 24 -2.86 -10.08 10.35
C VAL A 24 -2.65 -9.13 11.53
N ALA A 25 -3.02 -7.86 11.38
CA ALA A 25 -2.88 -6.88 12.45
C ALA A 25 -3.66 -7.29 13.72
N LYS A 26 -4.88 -7.76 13.55
CA LYS A 26 -5.75 -8.23 14.64
C LYS A 26 -5.13 -9.43 15.37
N ARG A 27 -4.62 -10.44 14.64
CA ARG A 27 -3.98 -11.64 15.23
C ARG A 27 -2.68 -11.31 15.98
N LEU A 28 -1.91 -10.37 15.44
CA LEU A 28 -0.66 -9.94 16.06
C LEU A 28 -0.87 -8.88 17.18
N GLY A 29 -2.09 -8.37 17.36
CA GLY A 29 -2.38 -7.33 18.35
C GLY A 29 -1.70 -5.98 18.04
N ILE A 30 -1.50 -5.67 16.75
CA ILE A 30 -0.85 -4.43 16.28
C ILE A 30 -1.81 -3.59 15.43
N GLN A 31 -1.48 -2.31 15.22
CA GLN A 31 -2.32 -1.42 14.44
C GLN A 31 -2.24 -1.72 12.93
N CYS A 32 -3.34 -1.42 12.23
CA CYS A 32 -3.40 -1.52 10.76
C CYS A 32 -3.74 -0.15 10.17
N TYR A 33 -2.88 0.34 9.29
CA TYR A 33 -3.04 1.62 8.62
C TYR A 33 -3.29 1.41 7.12
N ASP A 34 -4.46 1.81 6.65
CA ASP A 34 -4.81 1.84 5.23
C ASP A 34 -5.23 3.27 4.85
N ARG A 35 -6.51 3.51 4.76
CA ARG A 35 -7.07 4.80 4.35
C ARG A 35 -6.77 5.91 5.37
N GLN A 36 -6.67 5.54 6.64
CA GLN A 36 -6.37 6.45 7.75
C GLN A 36 -5.05 7.22 7.58
N LEU A 37 -4.11 6.71 6.77
CA LEU A 37 -2.86 7.41 6.49
C LEU A 37 -3.07 8.80 5.88
N ILE A 38 -4.08 8.97 5.03
CA ILE A 38 -4.38 10.28 4.44
C ILE A 38 -4.95 11.22 5.49
N GLU A 39 -5.90 10.71 6.30
CA GLU A 39 -6.49 11.50 7.39
C GLU A 39 -5.43 11.92 8.41
N MET A 40 -4.53 11.02 8.76
CA MET A 40 -3.39 11.36 9.64
C MET A 40 -2.44 12.36 8.98
N ALA A 41 -2.16 12.22 7.70
CA ALA A 41 -1.33 13.15 6.96
C ALA A 41 -1.92 14.57 6.96
N CYS A 42 -3.26 14.71 6.84
CA CYS A 42 -3.95 16.00 6.96
C CYS A 42 -3.72 16.64 8.33
N ASN A 43 -3.82 15.86 9.40
CA ASN A 43 -3.70 16.36 10.77
C ASN A 43 -2.26 16.78 11.14
N TYR A 44 -1.26 16.18 10.50
CA TYR A 44 0.16 16.43 10.81
C TYR A 44 0.82 17.49 9.90
N GLY A 45 0.23 17.79 8.74
CA GLY A 45 0.91 18.53 7.68
C GLY A 45 0.49 19.99 7.51
N GLU A 46 -0.43 20.55 8.32
CA GLU A 46 -0.99 21.90 8.11
C GLU A 46 -1.55 22.13 6.68
N LEU A 47 -1.77 21.06 5.94
CA LEU A 47 -2.43 21.15 4.64
C LEU A 47 -3.94 21.26 4.82
N ASP A 48 -4.51 22.19 4.09
CA ASP A 48 -5.96 22.38 4.04
C ASP A 48 -6.64 21.07 3.67
N GLN A 49 -7.61 20.64 4.49
CA GLN A 49 -8.34 19.39 4.27
C GLN A 49 -9.01 19.37 2.89
N ASP A 50 -9.37 20.54 2.36
CA ASP A 50 -9.96 20.70 1.03
C ASP A 50 -8.96 20.33 -0.07
N ILE A 51 -7.67 20.64 0.06
CA ILE A 51 -6.63 20.28 -0.93
C ILE A 51 -6.40 18.77 -0.98
N LEU A 52 -6.48 18.11 0.17
CA LEU A 52 -6.30 16.66 0.26
C LEU A 52 -7.54 15.89 -0.20
N ALA A 53 -8.74 16.37 0.15
CA ALA A 53 -10.00 15.86 -0.37
C ALA A 53 -10.07 16.02 -1.90
N GLU A 54 -9.62 17.16 -2.43
CA GLU A 54 -9.53 17.42 -3.86
C GLU A 54 -8.48 16.52 -4.56
N ALA A 55 -7.38 16.20 -3.90
CA ALA A 55 -6.40 15.22 -4.39
C ALA A 55 -6.92 13.77 -4.35
N GLU A 56 -7.85 13.45 -3.44
CA GLU A 56 -8.56 12.16 -3.40
C GLU A 56 -9.74 12.09 -4.37
N GLU A 57 -10.56 13.16 -4.47
CA GLU A 57 -11.75 13.22 -5.33
C GLU A 57 -11.39 13.45 -6.79
N LYS A 58 -10.41 14.25 -7.08
CA LYS A 58 -9.73 14.22 -8.38
C LYS A 58 -8.94 12.91 -8.42
N ARG A 59 -9.74 11.82 -8.58
CA ARG A 59 -9.24 10.49 -8.91
C ARG A 59 -8.03 10.71 -9.79
N PRO A 60 -6.86 10.12 -9.45
CA PRO A 60 -5.66 10.37 -10.22
C PRO A 60 -6.03 10.27 -11.68
N ASN A 61 -6.05 11.42 -12.36
CA ASN A 61 -6.35 11.43 -13.78
C ASN A 61 -5.27 10.55 -14.39
N PRO A 62 -5.59 9.41 -15.05
CA PRO A 62 -4.58 8.54 -15.64
C PRO A 62 -3.63 9.30 -16.55
N PHE A 63 -4.08 10.44 -17.09
CA PHE A 63 -3.28 11.37 -17.87
C PHE A 63 -2.21 12.14 -17.08
N LEU A 64 -2.45 12.46 -15.83
CA LEU A 64 -1.45 13.15 -14.99
C LEU A 64 -0.30 12.22 -14.57
N TYR A 65 -0.54 10.92 -14.47
CA TYR A 65 0.50 9.92 -14.22
C TYR A 65 1.21 9.46 -15.50
N SER A 66 0.69 9.82 -16.67
CA SER A 66 1.29 9.47 -17.97
C SER A 66 2.24 10.54 -18.51
N VAL A 67 2.30 11.71 -17.87
CA VAL A 67 3.19 12.79 -18.31
C VAL A 67 4.56 12.55 -17.69
N PRO A 68 5.62 12.38 -18.51
CA PRO A 68 6.98 12.28 -18.02
C PRO A 68 7.30 13.50 -17.12
N ARG A 69 8.00 13.26 -16.02
CA ARG A 69 8.41 14.27 -15.02
C ARG A 69 9.02 15.54 -15.63
N GLN A 70 9.54 15.44 -16.85
CA GLN A 70 10.14 16.54 -17.62
C GLN A 70 9.13 17.52 -18.27
N MET A 71 7.83 17.17 -18.32
CA MET A 71 6.80 18.02 -18.95
C MET A 71 5.87 18.74 -17.98
N GLN A 72 6.03 18.57 -16.70
CA GLN A 72 5.34 19.35 -15.67
C GLN A 72 6.10 20.67 -15.43
N ASN A 73 6.25 21.49 -16.48
CA ASN A 73 6.64 22.88 -16.32
C ASN A 73 5.46 23.63 -15.70
N ASP A 74 5.50 23.72 -14.40
CA ASP A 74 4.60 24.52 -13.60
C ASP A 74 4.80 26.00 -13.98
N LYS A 75 3.81 26.55 -14.67
CA LYS A 75 3.77 27.98 -15.02
C LYS A 75 3.58 28.91 -13.80
N THR A 76 3.45 28.34 -12.60
CA THR A 76 3.17 29.09 -11.36
C THR A 76 4.40 29.27 -10.47
N GLY A 77 5.58 28.75 -10.85
CA GLY A 77 6.82 28.97 -10.09
C GLY A 77 6.88 28.32 -8.69
N ARG A 78 5.95 27.44 -8.37
CA ARG A 78 5.95 26.63 -7.13
C ARG A 78 6.42 25.21 -7.48
N GLY A 79 7.70 24.94 -7.32
CA GLY A 79 8.43 23.80 -7.89
C GLY A 79 8.09 22.41 -7.39
N ILE A 80 6.92 22.17 -6.76
CA ILE A 80 6.49 20.84 -6.30
C ILE A 80 5.04 20.63 -6.72
N ALA A 81 4.75 19.59 -7.50
CA ALA A 81 3.39 19.22 -7.85
C ALA A 81 2.62 18.77 -6.57
N ILE A 82 1.32 19.08 -6.50
CA ILE A 82 0.45 18.71 -5.35
C ILE A 82 0.60 17.22 -5.00
N ASN A 83 0.68 16.35 -6.00
CA ASN A 83 0.86 14.90 -5.81
C ASN A 83 2.19 14.56 -5.11
N ASP A 84 3.27 15.28 -5.41
CA ASP A 84 4.57 15.07 -4.77
C ASP A 84 4.54 15.56 -3.32
N MET A 85 3.81 16.64 -3.03
CA MET A 85 3.59 17.11 -1.65
C MET A 85 2.82 16.08 -0.83
N VAL A 86 1.74 15.51 -1.39
CA VAL A 86 0.93 14.47 -0.74
C VAL A 86 1.78 13.22 -0.51
N PHE A 87 2.58 12.79 -1.50
CA PHE A 87 3.48 11.65 -1.34
C PHE A 87 4.53 11.88 -0.25
N ASN A 88 5.14 13.06 -0.21
CA ASN A 88 6.15 13.40 0.79
C ASN A 88 5.54 13.43 2.20
N LEU A 89 4.36 14.01 2.35
CA LEU A 89 3.64 14.05 3.62
C LEU A 89 3.24 12.65 4.10
N GLN A 90 2.67 11.83 3.22
CA GLN A 90 2.36 10.43 3.54
C GLN A 90 3.62 9.65 3.91
N SER A 91 4.72 9.87 3.23
CA SER A 91 6.01 9.22 3.53
C SER A 91 6.53 9.61 4.92
N GLU A 92 6.37 10.86 5.33
CA GLU A 92 6.74 11.31 6.67
C GLU A 92 5.86 10.66 7.74
N VAL A 93 4.53 10.62 7.52
CA VAL A 93 3.60 9.93 8.42
C VAL A 93 3.96 8.45 8.56
N ILE A 94 4.24 7.77 7.44
CA ILE A 94 4.64 6.36 7.44
C ILE A 94 5.90 6.13 8.29
N ARG A 95 6.93 6.97 8.16
CA ARG A 95 8.15 6.86 8.96
C ARG A 95 7.88 7.05 10.44
N ARG A 96 7.11 8.08 10.81
CA ARG A 96 6.73 8.36 12.22
C ARG A 96 5.93 7.22 12.84
N LEU A 97 4.99 6.63 12.10
CA LEU A 97 4.23 5.47 12.57
C LEU A 97 5.15 4.26 12.80
N ALA A 98 6.04 4.00 11.88
CA ALA A 98 7.00 2.89 11.97
C ALA A 98 8.01 3.06 13.11
N GLU A 99 8.39 4.29 13.45
CA GLU A 99 9.22 4.62 14.60
C GLU A 99 8.47 4.46 15.93
N LYS A 100 7.19 4.79 15.93
CA LYS A 100 6.34 4.79 17.13
C LYS A 100 5.96 3.39 17.59
N GLU A 101 5.54 2.52 16.66
CA GLU A 101 4.96 1.22 16.99
C GLU A 101 5.09 0.19 15.87
N SER A 102 4.98 -1.09 16.25
CA SER A 102 4.82 -2.17 15.27
C SER A 102 3.44 -2.11 14.63
N CYS A 103 3.35 -2.20 13.30
CA CYS A 103 2.09 -2.05 12.61
C CYS A 103 2.06 -2.75 11.23
N VAL A 104 0.86 -2.88 10.68
CA VAL A 104 0.62 -3.24 9.29
C VAL A 104 0.27 -1.99 8.50
N ILE A 105 0.93 -1.76 7.37
CA ILE A 105 0.67 -0.61 6.49
C ILE A 105 0.25 -1.12 5.12
N ILE A 106 -0.94 -0.70 4.65
CA ILE A 106 -1.51 -1.21 3.41
C ILE A 106 -1.36 -0.17 2.28
N GLY A 107 -0.46 -0.44 1.33
CA GLY A 107 -0.21 0.39 0.15
C GLY A 107 0.65 1.62 0.42
N ARG A 108 0.39 2.72 -0.33
CA ARG A 108 1.09 4.02 -0.20
C ARG A 108 2.61 3.96 -0.39
N CYS A 109 3.09 2.96 -1.13
CA CYS A 109 4.53 2.71 -1.33
C CYS A 109 5.30 2.54 0.00
N ALA A 110 4.64 2.06 1.07
CA ALA A 110 5.24 1.93 2.39
C ALA A 110 6.48 1.02 2.38
N ASP A 111 6.49 -0.02 1.56
CA ASP A 111 7.63 -0.90 1.31
C ASP A 111 8.86 -0.12 0.81
N TYR A 112 8.66 0.87 -0.06
CA TYR A 112 9.71 1.73 -0.57
C TYR A 112 10.12 2.83 0.42
N VAL A 113 9.14 3.45 1.08
CA VAL A 113 9.38 4.49 2.08
C VAL A 113 10.24 3.97 3.24
N LEU A 114 10.01 2.72 3.65
CA LEU A 114 10.67 2.06 4.79
C LEU A 114 11.79 1.09 4.37
N ARG A 115 12.24 1.11 3.12
CA ARG A 115 13.21 0.14 2.57
C ARG A 115 14.55 0.08 3.31
N GLU A 116 14.94 1.15 4.00
CA GLU A 116 16.18 1.24 4.77
C GLU A 116 15.96 0.96 6.27
N GLN A 117 14.70 0.83 6.69
CA GLN A 117 14.36 0.58 8.09
C GLN A 117 14.46 -0.91 8.39
N PRO A 118 15.22 -1.31 9.44
CA PRO A 118 15.27 -2.70 9.86
C PRO A 118 13.91 -3.17 10.39
N GLY A 119 13.64 -4.46 10.29
CA GLY A 119 12.40 -5.06 10.80
C GLY A 119 11.18 -4.92 9.89
N VAL A 120 11.31 -4.35 8.69
CA VAL A 120 10.24 -4.29 7.69
C VAL A 120 10.15 -5.61 6.92
N THR A 121 8.92 -6.08 6.68
CA THR A 121 8.60 -7.17 5.77
C THR A 121 7.61 -6.68 4.73
N SER A 122 7.99 -6.74 3.46
CA SER A 122 7.17 -6.31 2.34
C SER A 122 6.48 -7.50 1.68
N VAL A 123 5.14 -7.43 1.61
CA VAL A 123 4.30 -8.49 1.05
C VAL A 123 3.47 -7.94 -0.11
N PHE A 124 3.29 -8.74 -1.15
CA PHE A 124 2.35 -8.42 -2.23
C PHE A 124 1.29 -9.52 -2.36
N ILE A 125 0.01 -9.14 -2.32
CA ILE A 125 -1.11 -10.07 -2.46
C ILE A 125 -1.74 -9.92 -3.85
N TYR A 126 -1.81 -11.03 -4.56
CA TYR A 126 -2.46 -11.11 -5.87
C TYR A 126 -3.45 -12.27 -5.94
N ALA A 127 -4.26 -12.31 -6.97
CA ALA A 127 -5.18 -13.41 -7.24
C ALA A 127 -5.52 -13.45 -8.73
N ASP A 128 -6.00 -14.60 -9.19
CA ASP A 128 -6.46 -14.79 -10.56
C ASP A 128 -7.62 -13.87 -10.90
N MET A 129 -7.67 -13.46 -12.16
CA MET A 129 -8.64 -12.47 -12.66
C MET A 129 -10.09 -12.89 -12.38
N ASN A 130 -10.42 -14.18 -12.58
CA ASN A 130 -11.78 -14.67 -12.38
C ASN A 130 -12.21 -14.63 -10.90
N VAL A 131 -11.31 -14.96 -9.98
CA VAL A 131 -11.55 -14.90 -8.52
C VAL A 131 -11.77 -13.45 -8.09
N ARG A 132 -10.96 -12.53 -8.60
CA ARG A 132 -11.07 -11.10 -8.32
C ARG A 132 -12.38 -10.50 -8.84
N ILE A 133 -12.81 -10.91 -10.05
CA ILE A 133 -14.09 -10.51 -10.63
C ILE A 133 -15.23 -11.01 -9.74
N ALA A 134 -15.26 -12.29 -9.39
CA ALA A 134 -16.30 -12.87 -8.53
C ALA A 134 -16.38 -12.13 -7.17
N CYS A 135 -15.24 -11.90 -6.54
CA CYS A 135 -15.16 -11.17 -5.29
C CYS A 135 -15.76 -9.74 -5.40
N LEU A 136 -15.48 -9.02 -6.49
CA LEU A 136 -15.99 -7.66 -6.67
C LEU A 136 -17.48 -7.64 -7.01
N MET A 137 -17.95 -8.59 -7.83
CA MET A 137 -19.39 -8.74 -8.13
C MET A 137 -20.19 -8.94 -6.84
N GLU A 138 -19.73 -9.86 -5.97
CA GLU A 138 -20.39 -10.15 -4.70
C GLU A 138 -20.37 -8.96 -3.73
N ARG A 139 -19.20 -8.38 -3.50
CA ARG A 139 -19.01 -7.31 -2.50
C ARG A 139 -19.63 -5.99 -2.89
N ARG A 140 -19.61 -5.65 -4.19
CA ARG A 140 -20.08 -4.36 -4.69
C ARG A 140 -21.40 -4.41 -5.40
N ARG A 141 -21.97 -5.62 -5.59
CA ARG A 141 -23.21 -5.87 -6.32
C ARG A 141 -23.18 -5.24 -7.72
N ILE A 142 -22.07 -5.43 -8.43
CA ILE A 142 -21.84 -4.93 -9.79
C ILE A 142 -21.82 -6.08 -10.79
N THR A 143 -21.99 -5.76 -12.05
CA THR A 143 -21.91 -6.73 -13.15
C THR A 143 -20.46 -7.17 -13.40
N ARG A 144 -20.29 -8.27 -14.18
CA ARG A 144 -18.97 -8.77 -14.57
C ARG A 144 -18.16 -7.72 -15.34
N ASP A 145 -18.77 -7.02 -16.27
CA ASP A 145 -18.09 -6.02 -17.11
C ASP A 145 -17.65 -4.79 -16.30
N GLU A 146 -18.49 -4.38 -15.36
CA GLU A 146 -18.13 -3.32 -14.41
C GLU A 146 -16.99 -3.75 -13.50
N ALA A 147 -16.98 -5.01 -13.03
CA ALA A 147 -15.87 -5.55 -12.23
C ALA A 147 -14.56 -5.58 -13.02
N ILE A 148 -14.57 -6.05 -14.26
CA ILE A 148 -13.40 -6.04 -15.16
C ILE A 148 -12.87 -4.62 -15.37
N THR A 149 -13.76 -3.69 -15.64
CA THR A 149 -13.42 -2.27 -15.84
C THR A 149 -12.79 -1.68 -14.57
N LEU A 150 -13.38 -1.95 -13.42
CA LEU A 150 -12.89 -1.49 -12.13
C LEU A 150 -11.50 -2.06 -11.81
N ILE A 151 -11.28 -3.37 -12.06
CA ILE A 151 -9.99 -4.03 -11.87
C ILE A 151 -8.92 -3.35 -12.73
N LYS A 152 -9.15 -3.23 -14.02
CA LYS A 152 -8.20 -2.62 -14.95
C LYS A 152 -7.84 -1.20 -14.54
N LYS A 153 -8.83 -0.40 -14.19
CA LYS A 153 -8.67 1.01 -13.80
C LYS A 153 -7.88 1.14 -12.49
N THR A 154 -8.30 0.40 -11.47
CA THR A 154 -7.71 0.50 -10.12
C THR A 154 -6.27 -0.02 -10.11
N ASP A 155 -6.00 -1.18 -10.70
CA ASP A 155 -4.65 -1.74 -10.73
C ASP A 155 -3.70 -0.91 -11.61
N LYS A 156 -4.20 -0.35 -12.73
CA LYS A 156 -3.41 0.61 -13.53
C LYS A 156 -3.05 1.86 -12.73
N SER A 157 -3.99 2.40 -11.96
CA SER A 157 -3.73 3.56 -11.10
C SER A 157 -2.69 3.24 -10.03
N ARG A 158 -2.83 2.10 -9.33
CA ARG A 158 -1.87 1.65 -8.31
C ARG A 158 -0.48 1.41 -8.89
N ARG A 159 -0.41 0.75 -10.04
CA ARG A 159 0.85 0.52 -10.75
C ARG A 159 1.54 1.83 -11.10
N ASN A 160 0.83 2.73 -11.76
CA ASN A 160 1.39 4.01 -12.18
C ASN A 160 1.94 4.81 -10.99
N TYR A 161 1.17 4.86 -9.90
CA TYR A 161 1.58 5.51 -8.66
C TYR A 161 2.86 4.88 -8.09
N TYR A 162 2.86 3.55 -7.93
CA TYR A 162 3.99 2.82 -7.38
C TYR A 162 5.25 2.97 -8.24
N GLU A 163 5.14 2.72 -9.54
CA GLU A 163 6.27 2.79 -10.47
C GLU A 163 6.84 4.21 -10.61
N CYS A 164 5.96 5.23 -10.54
CA CYS A 164 6.37 6.64 -10.57
C CYS A 164 7.25 7.02 -9.38
N TYR A 165 6.84 6.64 -8.17
CA TYR A 165 7.54 7.06 -6.95
C TYR A 165 8.68 6.13 -6.52
N THR A 166 8.64 4.87 -6.93
CA THR A 166 9.63 3.87 -6.48
C THR A 166 10.66 3.50 -7.54
N GLY A 167 10.33 3.66 -8.82
CA GLY A 167 11.12 3.13 -9.93
C GLY A 167 11.10 1.60 -10.04
N LYS A 168 10.38 0.89 -9.14
CA LYS A 168 10.25 -0.57 -9.14
C LYS A 168 8.99 -0.99 -9.91
N ARG A 169 8.93 -2.26 -10.33
CA ARG A 169 7.75 -2.82 -11.00
C ARG A 169 6.71 -3.26 -9.97
N TRP A 170 5.50 -2.72 -10.07
CA TRP A 170 4.39 -3.07 -9.19
C TRP A 170 3.95 -4.53 -9.37
N GLY A 171 3.90 -5.29 -8.28
CA GLY A 171 3.51 -6.70 -8.26
C GLY A 171 4.57 -7.68 -8.79
N ALA A 172 5.76 -7.21 -9.14
CA ALA A 172 6.86 -8.10 -9.51
C ALA A 172 7.49 -8.72 -8.24
N GLY A 173 7.74 -10.03 -8.24
CA GLY A 173 8.30 -10.75 -7.10
C GLY A 173 9.59 -10.14 -6.55
N ALA A 174 10.45 -9.62 -7.43
CA ALA A 174 11.71 -8.97 -7.03
C ALA A 174 11.52 -7.60 -6.34
N SER A 175 10.31 -7.05 -6.33
CA SER A 175 10.00 -5.77 -5.66
C SER A 175 9.60 -5.95 -4.20
N TYR A 176 9.33 -7.17 -3.75
CA TYR A 176 8.79 -7.49 -2.42
C TYR A 176 9.55 -8.68 -1.82
N ASP A 177 9.54 -8.81 -0.49
CA ASP A 177 10.14 -9.97 0.20
C ASP A 177 9.32 -11.24 -0.04
N VAL A 178 7.97 -11.11 -0.13
CA VAL A 178 7.04 -12.23 -0.35
C VAL A 178 5.90 -11.81 -1.27
N THR A 179 5.53 -12.71 -2.17
CA THR A 179 4.30 -12.58 -2.98
C THR A 179 3.40 -13.79 -2.76
N LEU A 180 2.11 -13.55 -2.49
CA LEU A 180 1.15 -14.62 -2.18
C LEU A 180 -0.04 -14.58 -3.15
N ASN A 181 -0.36 -15.73 -3.73
CA ASN A 181 -1.59 -15.94 -4.49
C ASN A 181 -2.73 -16.33 -3.55
N SER A 182 -3.57 -15.36 -3.19
CA SER A 182 -4.68 -15.60 -2.27
C SER A 182 -5.81 -16.45 -2.86
N ALA A 183 -5.87 -16.58 -4.19
CA ALA A 183 -6.84 -17.47 -4.84
C ALA A 183 -6.51 -18.95 -4.61
N GLU A 184 -5.22 -19.29 -4.64
CA GLU A 184 -4.75 -20.65 -4.43
C GLU A 184 -4.60 -21.01 -2.95
N LEU A 185 -4.07 -20.07 -2.16
CA LEU A 185 -3.76 -20.34 -0.74
C LEU A 185 -4.97 -20.17 0.18
N GLY A 186 -5.95 -19.35 -0.21
CA GLY A 186 -7.00 -18.88 0.69
C GLY A 186 -6.51 -17.73 1.59
N LEU A 187 -7.47 -16.99 2.15
CA LEU A 187 -7.16 -15.81 2.97
C LEU A 187 -6.48 -16.21 4.29
N ASP A 188 -6.99 -17.24 4.95
CA ASP A 188 -6.48 -17.69 6.26
C ASP A 188 -5.03 -18.17 6.17
N THR A 189 -4.69 -18.97 5.16
CA THR A 189 -3.31 -19.43 4.94
C THR A 189 -2.37 -18.24 4.66
N CYS A 190 -2.82 -17.26 3.88
CA CYS A 190 -2.02 -16.04 3.67
C CYS A 190 -1.75 -15.31 4.99
N VAL A 191 -2.76 -15.19 5.86
CA VAL A 191 -2.62 -14.59 7.19
C VAL A 191 -1.63 -15.38 8.04
N ASP A 192 -1.77 -16.71 8.10
CA ASP A 192 -0.89 -17.60 8.87
C ASP A 192 0.58 -17.45 8.43
N LEU A 193 0.84 -17.44 7.12
CA LEU A 193 2.19 -17.26 6.57
C LEU A 193 2.78 -15.90 6.95
N ILE A 194 2.01 -14.83 6.86
CA ILE A 194 2.48 -13.48 7.20
C ILE A 194 2.76 -13.37 8.71
N CYS A 195 1.88 -13.90 9.56
CA CYS A 195 2.10 -13.94 11.01
C CYS A 195 3.35 -14.76 11.37
N SER A 196 3.54 -15.92 10.76
CA SER A 196 4.74 -16.74 10.97
C SER A 196 6.03 -16.02 10.56
N LEU A 197 6.02 -15.25 9.46
CA LEU A 197 7.19 -14.43 9.06
C LEU A 197 7.47 -13.33 10.07
N TYR A 198 6.44 -12.70 10.60
CA TYR A 198 6.58 -11.68 11.64
C TYR A 198 7.19 -12.24 12.92
N GLU A 199 6.73 -13.41 13.38
CA GLU A 199 7.22 -14.07 14.59
C GLU A 199 8.67 -14.58 14.44
N ARG A 200 9.01 -15.22 13.33
CA ARG A 200 10.37 -15.73 13.07
C ARG A 200 11.43 -14.63 13.02
N LYS A 201 11.12 -13.47 12.47
CA LYS A 201 12.01 -12.31 12.58
C LYS A 201 12.20 -11.87 14.05
N GLN A 202 11.27 -12.21 14.96
CA GLN A 202 11.44 -11.98 16.41
C GLN A 202 12.52 -12.86 17.03
N GLU A 203 12.58 -14.10 16.60
CA GLU A 203 13.54 -15.08 17.12
C GLU A 203 14.95 -14.84 16.56
N GLY A 204 15.08 -14.51 15.28
CA GLY A 204 16.36 -14.22 14.63
C GLY A 204 17.10 -13.02 15.24
N ASP A 205 16.38 -11.95 15.57
CA ASP A 205 16.96 -10.78 16.25
C ASP A 205 17.32 -11.07 17.73
N ALA A 206 16.74 -12.10 18.34
CA ALA A 206 17.05 -12.52 19.70
C ALA A 206 18.28 -13.43 19.76
N GLN A 207 18.56 -14.19 18.69
CA GLN A 207 19.72 -15.10 18.60
C GLN A 207 20.99 -14.44 18.06
N ALA A 208 20.86 -13.27 17.41
CA ALA A 208 22.00 -12.50 16.88
C ALA A 208 22.67 -11.58 17.93
N ARG A 209 22.30 -11.72 19.19
CA ARG A 209 22.88 -11.02 20.36
C ARG A 209 23.48 -12.01 21.35
#